data_6d14139690d2c125caf104cf72b4d858
#
_entry.id   6d14139690d2c125caf104cf72b4d858
#
_cell.length_a   1.000
_cell.length_b   1.000
_cell.length_c   1.000
_cell.angle_alpha   90.00
_cell.angle_beta   90.00
_cell.angle_gamma   90.00
#
_symmetry.space_group_name_H-M   'P 1'
#
loop_
_entity.id
_entity.type
_entity.pdbx_description
1 polymer ?
#
loop_
_entity_poly.entity_id
_entity_poly.type
_entity_poly.pdbx_seq_one_letter_code
_entity_poly.pdbx_strand_id
1 'polypeptide(L)'
;MKDNYVAYVGSYTHESSKGIHIYDCDVEEGRIYERCEVPIDNPSYITLSHDKRFLYAICDQGVSAYAITEDGSLELMNVVSINGMRGCHISVTKANNFLVVSGYHDGKITVMHINADGSVGSIADEVFHKGMGSVAERNFRPHVSNTCFTPDEDLLCACDLGIDQIKLYEFNHRTGKLKLFDIIRSQQESAPRKMIFSEDGKYAYVVCELKNYINVYSYDKDSDKTRFEMIQNIFTVRRDHKSNSAASDI
;
A
#
# COMPACT_ATOMS: atom_id res chain seq x y z
N MET A 1 -7.53 28.90 -17.49
CA MET A 1 -7.04 28.78 -16.09
C MET A 1 -5.92 27.76 -16.16
N LYS A 2 -4.72 28.10 -15.65
CA LYS A 2 -3.67 27.07 -15.50
C LYS A 2 -4.21 26.03 -14.51
N ASP A 3 -4.20 24.76 -14.89
CA ASP A 3 -4.52 23.68 -13.95
C ASP A 3 -3.38 23.60 -12.93
N ASN A 4 -3.62 24.10 -11.72
CA ASN A 4 -2.65 24.02 -10.65
C ASN A 4 -2.72 22.63 -10.03
N TYR A 5 -1.75 21.79 -10.29
CA TYR A 5 -1.60 20.50 -9.63
C TYR A 5 -0.71 20.64 -8.39
N VAL A 6 -1.09 19.93 -7.34
CA VAL A 6 -0.32 19.85 -6.10
C VAL A 6 0.16 18.42 -5.91
N ALA A 7 1.43 18.24 -5.57
CA ALA A 7 2.00 16.95 -5.22
C ALA A 7 2.38 16.91 -3.73
N TYR A 8 2.10 15.78 -3.10
CA TYR A 8 2.46 15.50 -1.72
C TYR A 8 3.53 14.39 -1.71
N VAL A 9 4.61 14.62 -0.97
CA VAL A 9 5.72 13.68 -0.86
C VAL A 9 6.01 13.42 0.61
N GLY A 10 5.79 12.17 1.03
CA GLY A 10 6.20 11.70 2.36
C GLY A 10 7.67 11.28 2.35
N SER A 11 8.38 11.53 3.44
CA SER A 11 9.78 11.14 3.58
C SER A 11 10.11 10.73 5.02
N TYR A 12 11.22 9.99 5.19
CA TYR A 12 11.77 9.77 6.52
C TYR A 12 12.36 11.07 7.08
N THR A 13 12.15 11.32 8.38
CA THR A 13 12.56 12.56 9.08
C THR A 13 13.89 12.40 9.84
N HIS A 14 14.80 11.56 9.32
CA HIS A 14 16.07 11.26 9.99
C HIS A 14 17.15 12.33 9.78
N GLU A 15 17.00 13.20 8.78
CA GLU A 15 17.96 14.25 8.45
C GLU A 15 17.28 15.63 8.40
N SER A 16 17.18 16.22 7.22
CA SER A 16 16.68 17.59 7.03
C SER A 16 15.16 17.69 6.87
N SER A 17 14.50 16.62 6.40
CA SER A 17 13.05 16.60 6.21
C SER A 17 12.31 16.61 7.55
N LYS A 18 11.21 17.36 7.61
CA LYS A 18 10.34 17.45 8.79
C LYS A 18 9.04 16.67 8.64
N GLY A 19 8.77 16.11 7.47
CA GLY A 19 7.54 15.35 7.27
C GLY A 19 7.04 15.26 5.84
N ILE A 20 5.83 15.75 5.58
CA ILE A 20 5.21 15.74 4.25
C ILE A 20 5.57 17.05 3.54
N HIS A 21 6.19 16.94 2.36
CA HIS A 21 6.47 18.08 1.51
C HIS A 21 5.31 18.32 0.55
N ILE A 22 4.93 19.58 0.36
CA ILE A 22 3.90 20.02 -0.58
C ILE A 22 4.59 20.77 -1.73
N TYR A 23 4.31 20.36 -2.96
CA TYR A 23 4.87 20.96 -4.17
C TYR A 23 3.77 21.48 -5.09
N ASP A 24 4.03 22.65 -5.69
CA ASP A 24 3.29 23.11 -6.86
C ASP A 24 3.86 22.50 -8.12
N CYS A 25 3.00 21.91 -8.96
CA CYS A 25 3.42 21.26 -10.19
C CYS A 25 3.08 22.13 -11.40
N ASP A 26 4.11 22.55 -12.15
CA ASP A 26 3.94 23.15 -13.49
C ASP A 26 4.08 22.06 -14.55
N VAL A 27 2.95 21.61 -15.08
CA VAL A 27 2.90 20.53 -16.09
C VAL A 27 3.35 20.99 -17.47
N GLU A 28 3.30 22.30 -17.77
CA GLU A 28 3.76 22.87 -19.04
C GLU A 28 5.29 22.90 -19.10
N GLU A 29 5.92 23.31 -18.00
CA GLU A 29 7.38 23.36 -17.88
C GLU A 29 7.99 22.02 -17.42
N GLY A 30 7.17 21.09 -16.93
CA GLY A 30 7.64 19.81 -16.33
C GLY A 30 8.47 20.04 -15.08
N ARG A 31 8.07 21.00 -14.23
CA ARG A 31 8.78 21.38 -12.99
C ARG A 31 7.90 21.26 -11.77
N ILE A 32 8.55 21.02 -10.63
CA ILE A 32 7.92 21.07 -9.31
C ILE A 32 8.63 22.13 -8.46
N TYR A 33 7.87 22.87 -7.66
CA TYR A 33 8.35 23.91 -6.76
C TYR A 33 7.88 23.61 -5.36
N GLU A 34 8.81 23.47 -4.42
CA GLU A 34 8.46 23.23 -3.02
C GLU A 34 7.72 24.44 -2.45
N ARG A 35 6.53 24.19 -1.89
CA ARG A 35 5.69 25.21 -1.26
C ARG A 35 5.97 25.29 0.24
N CYS A 36 5.87 24.15 0.92
CA CYS A 36 6.08 24.03 2.36
C CYS A 36 6.25 22.58 2.80
N GLU A 37 6.63 22.41 4.06
CA GLU A 37 6.65 21.12 4.75
C GLU A 37 5.57 21.10 5.86
N VAL A 38 4.90 19.95 6.02
CA VAL A 38 3.98 19.69 7.13
C VAL A 38 4.65 18.74 8.11
N PRO A 39 4.93 19.19 9.34
CA PRO A 39 5.65 18.38 10.32
C PRO A 39 4.87 17.14 10.75
N ILE A 40 5.48 15.98 10.61
CA ILE A 40 5.01 14.68 11.10
C ILE A 40 6.18 13.69 11.05
N ASP A 41 6.30 12.81 12.05
CA ASP A 41 7.41 11.88 12.12
C ASP A 41 7.26 10.73 11.11
N ASN A 42 8.27 10.58 10.25
CA ASN A 42 8.44 9.46 9.31
C ASN A 42 7.20 9.12 8.47
N PRO A 43 6.60 10.05 7.69
CA PRO A 43 5.50 9.76 6.78
C PRO A 43 6.00 8.92 5.60
N SER A 44 6.32 7.66 5.87
CA SER A 44 6.96 6.74 4.92
C SER A 44 6.04 6.26 3.79
N TYR A 45 4.74 6.40 3.97
CA TYR A 45 3.72 6.15 2.95
C TYR A 45 2.54 7.09 3.14
N ILE A 46 2.05 7.66 2.04
CA ILE A 46 0.88 8.53 2.02
C ILE A 46 -0.10 8.09 0.95
N THR A 47 -1.37 8.33 1.15
CA THR A 47 -2.42 8.05 0.15
C THR A 47 -3.55 9.07 0.27
N LEU A 48 -4.25 9.30 -0.83
CA LEU A 48 -5.44 10.15 -0.86
C LEU A 48 -6.70 9.31 -0.64
N SER A 49 -7.75 9.94 -0.11
CA SER A 49 -9.12 9.43 -0.26
C SER A 49 -9.51 9.43 -1.74
N HIS A 50 -10.45 8.57 -2.16
CA HIS A 50 -10.89 8.50 -3.56
C HIS A 50 -11.56 9.79 -4.04
N ASP A 51 -12.19 10.55 -3.13
CA ASP A 51 -12.77 11.87 -3.41
C ASP A 51 -11.76 13.03 -3.32
N LYS A 52 -10.46 12.70 -3.02
CA LYS A 52 -9.34 13.63 -2.94
C LYS A 52 -9.50 14.77 -1.92
N ARG A 53 -10.39 14.61 -0.94
CA ARG A 53 -10.59 15.61 0.13
C ARG A 53 -9.67 15.39 1.32
N PHE A 54 -9.12 14.19 1.47
CA PHE A 54 -8.31 13.81 2.61
C PHE A 54 -7.03 13.11 2.17
N LEU A 55 -5.98 13.29 2.98
CA LEU A 55 -4.71 12.58 2.86
C LEU A 55 -4.47 11.79 4.14
N TYR A 56 -4.09 10.52 3.99
CA TYR A 56 -3.69 9.65 5.09
C TYR A 56 -2.20 9.35 5.00
N ALA A 57 -1.50 9.43 6.12
CA ALA A 57 -0.07 9.15 6.17
C ALA A 57 0.27 8.17 7.30
N ILE A 58 1.19 7.26 7.02
CA ILE A 58 1.86 6.49 8.07
C ILE A 58 2.70 7.46 8.89
N CYS A 59 2.74 7.29 10.19
CA CYS A 59 3.66 7.99 11.08
C CYS A 59 4.11 7.06 12.22
N ASP A 60 5.06 7.50 13.04
CA ASP A 60 5.58 6.67 14.15
C ASP A 60 4.50 6.32 15.19
N GLN A 61 3.49 7.17 15.34
CA GLN A 61 2.37 6.95 16.26
C GLN A 61 1.25 6.08 15.67
N GLY A 62 1.25 5.85 14.33
CA GLY A 62 0.22 5.07 13.64
C GLY A 62 -0.16 5.65 12.28
N VAL A 63 -1.39 6.17 12.16
CA VAL A 63 -1.91 6.83 10.95
C VAL A 63 -2.41 8.22 11.29
N SER A 64 -1.98 9.22 10.53
CA SER A 64 -2.50 10.58 10.57
C SER A 64 -3.46 10.84 9.42
N ALA A 65 -4.52 11.61 9.67
CA ALA A 65 -5.45 12.13 8.67
C ALA A 65 -5.32 13.64 8.55
N TYR A 66 -5.36 14.12 7.31
CA TYR A 66 -5.34 15.54 6.98
C TYR A 66 -6.52 15.88 6.07
N ALA A 67 -7.18 17.01 6.34
CA ALA A 67 -8.06 17.63 5.36
C ALA A 67 -7.21 18.39 4.33
N ILE A 68 -7.60 18.28 3.05
CA ILE A 68 -6.98 19.03 1.95
C ILE A 68 -7.82 20.27 1.73
N THR A 69 -7.22 21.45 1.89
CA THR A 69 -7.87 22.75 1.67
C THR A 69 -7.98 23.07 0.18
N GLU A 70 -8.76 24.10 -0.18
CA GLU A 70 -8.97 24.50 -1.58
C GLU A 70 -7.67 24.87 -2.31
N ASP A 71 -6.67 25.39 -1.60
CA ASP A 71 -5.35 25.70 -2.14
C ASP A 71 -4.41 24.49 -2.14
N GLY A 72 -4.84 23.31 -1.67
CA GLY A 72 -4.06 22.09 -1.57
C GLY A 72 -3.14 22.04 -0.34
N SER A 73 -3.31 22.90 0.66
CA SER A 73 -2.62 22.78 1.94
C SER A 73 -3.21 21.65 2.79
N LEU A 74 -2.48 21.17 3.79
CA LEU A 74 -2.89 20.06 4.66
C LEU A 74 -3.17 20.57 6.07
N GLU A 75 -4.37 20.27 6.58
CA GLU A 75 -4.77 20.54 7.97
C GLU A 75 -4.88 19.23 8.72
N LEU A 76 -4.05 19.04 9.77
CA LEU A 76 -4.08 17.82 10.59
C LEU A 76 -5.43 17.70 11.32
N MET A 77 -6.10 16.58 11.12
CA MET A 77 -7.36 16.25 11.78
C MET A 77 -7.13 15.43 13.04
N ASN A 78 -6.44 14.29 12.91
CA ASN A 78 -6.09 13.43 14.04
C ASN A 78 -4.94 12.48 13.71
N VAL A 79 -4.44 11.82 14.76
CA VAL A 79 -3.49 10.71 14.67
C VAL A 79 -4.03 9.56 15.52
N VAL A 80 -4.06 8.35 14.97
CA VAL A 80 -4.61 7.17 15.65
C VAL A 80 -3.61 6.02 15.61
N SER A 81 -3.37 5.40 16.78
CA SER A 81 -2.49 4.25 16.89
C SER A 81 -3.06 3.02 16.18
N ILE A 82 -2.17 2.24 15.57
CA ILE A 82 -2.49 0.93 14.98
C ILE A 82 -2.23 -0.23 15.95
N ASN A 83 -1.92 0.04 17.21
CA ASN A 83 -1.61 -0.97 18.24
C ASN A 83 -0.49 -1.95 17.83
N GLY A 84 0.56 -1.46 17.18
CA GLY A 84 1.64 -2.28 16.65
C GLY A 84 2.83 -1.48 16.21
N MET A 85 3.70 -2.11 15.45
CA MET A 85 4.84 -1.43 14.83
C MET A 85 4.36 -0.54 13.68
N ARG A 86 5.20 0.47 13.33
CA ARG A 86 4.90 1.40 12.23
C ARG A 86 4.53 0.64 10.95
N GLY A 87 3.44 1.05 10.32
CA GLY A 87 3.02 0.56 9.01
C GLY A 87 4.00 0.93 7.90
N CYS A 88 3.80 0.33 6.73
CA CYS A 88 4.60 0.61 5.52
C CYS A 88 3.74 0.92 4.28
N HIS A 89 2.45 0.67 4.35
CA HIS A 89 1.53 0.92 3.23
C HIS A 89 0.10 1.15 3.75
N ILE A 90 -0.67 1.98 3.03
CA ILE A 90 -2.09 2.22 3.28
C ILE A 90 -2.89 2.01 2.00
N SER A 91 -4.00 1.28 2.09
CA SER A 91 -5.07 1.24 1.08
C SER A 91 -6.33 1.88 1.64
N VAL A 92 -7.15 2.49 0.78
CA VAL A 92 -8.45 3.08 1.14
C VAL A 92 -9.53 2.42 0.29
N THR A 93 -10.69 2.11 0.87
CA THR A 93 -11.85 1.62 0.13
C THR A 93 -12.44 2.72 -0.77
N LYS A 94 -13.04 2.35 -1.90
CA LYS A 94 -13.68 3.31 -2.83
C LYS A 94 -14.76 4.17 -2.16
N ALA A 95 -15.44 3.59 -1.17
CA ALA A 95 -16.44 4.30 -0.38
C ALA A 95 -15.85 5.28 0.66
N ASN A 96 -14.51 5.35 0.81
CA ASN A 96 -13.82 6.16 1.81
C ASN A 96 -14.30 5.91 3.26
N ASN A 97 -14.69 4.69 3.61
CA ASN A 97 -15.18 4.33 4.94
C ASN A 97 -14.25 3.43 5.73
N PHE A 98 -13.24 2.85 5.07
CA PHE A 98 -12.16 2.08 5.71
C PHE A 98 -10.82 2.39 5.07
N LEU A 99 -9.77 2.33 5.89
CA LEU A 99 -8.39 2.23 5.46
C LEU A 99 -7.75 0.95 6.01
N VAL A 100 -6.79 0.42 5.27
CA VAL A 100 -6.07 -0.81 5.62
C VAL A 100 -4.58 -0.51 5.66
N VAL A 101 -3.96 -0.78 6.80
CA VAL A 101 -2.52 -0.59 7.02
C VAL A 101 -1.81 -1.92 6.93
N SER A 102 -0.75 -1.97 6.13
CA SER A 102 0.19 -3.10 6.06
C SER A 102 1.35 -2.89 7.02
N GLY A 103 1.65 -3.89 7.86
CA GLY A 103 2.74 -3.90 8.83
C GLY A 103 3.87 -4.82 8.41
N TYR A 104 4.97 -4.24 7.94
CA TYR A 104 6.17 -4.99 7.53
C TYR A 104 6.85 -5.67 8.73
N HIS A 105 6.98 -4.96 9.83
CA HIS A 105 7.81 -5.41 10.95
C HIS A 105 7.15 -6.48 11.83
N ASP A 106 5.82 -6.45 11.93
CA ASP A 106 5.03 -7.36 12.77
C ASP A 106 4.16 -8.34 11.97
N GLY A 107 4.20 -8.24 10.62
CA GLY A 107 3.41 -9.11 9.73
C GLY A 107 1.91 -8.95 9.91
N LYS A 108 1.46 -7.73 10.24
CA LYS A 108 0.07 -7.42 10.61
C LYS A 108 -0.65 -6.65 9.50
N ILE A 109 -1.94 -6.93 9.36
CA ILE A 109 -2.90 -6.07 8.64
C ILE A 109 -3.80 -5.43 9.70
N THR A 110 -3.95 -4.11 9.67
CA THR A 110 -4.88 -3.37 10.53
C THR A 110 -5.91 -2.68 9.66
N VAL A 111 -7.19 -2.98 9.85
CA VAL A 111 -8.31 -2.29 9.22
C VAL A 111 -8.87 -1.25 10.19
N MET A 112 -9.01 -0.02 9.74
CA MET A 112 -9.51 1.09 10.54
C MET A 112 -10.71 1.75 9.86
N HIS A 113 -11.66 2.21 10.66
CA HIS A 113 -12.75 3.04 10.15
C HIS A 113 -12.23 4.40 9.69
N ILE A 114 -12.85 4.96 8.68
CA ILE A 114 -12.80 6.38 8.35
C ILE A 114 -14.13 6.98 8.79
N ASN A 115 -14.08 8.00 9.64
CA ASN A 115 -15.27 8.71 10.12
C ASN A 115 -15.91 9.54 8.99
N ALA A 116 -17.15 9.98 9.18
CA ALA A 116 -17.88 10.76 8.17
C ALA A 116 -17.22 12.11 7.83
N ASP A 117 -16.41 12.64 8.74
CA ASP A 117 -15.64 13.87 8.55
C ASP A 117 -14.27 13.63 7.85
N GLY A 118 -13.91 12.37 7.59
CA GLY A 118 -12.63 11.97 6.98
C GLY A 118 -11.52 11.67 7.98
N SER A 119 -11.73 11.88 9.27
CA SER A 119 -10.74 11.52 10.29
C SER A 119 -10.59 10.00 10.43
N VAL A 120 -9.44 9.52 10.90
CA VAL A 120 -9.21 8.10 11.19
C VAL A 120 -10.00 7.72 12.45
N GLY A 121 -10.80 6.66 12.35
CA GLY A 121 -11.61 6.12 13.43
C GLY A 121 -10.93 4.95 14.17
N SER A 122 -11.76 4.13 14.83
CA SER A 122 -11.31 2.97 15.58
C SER A 122 -10.87 1.83 14.68
N ILE A 123 -10.07 0.92 15.24
CA ILE A 123 -9.70 -0.34 14.58
C ILE A 123 -10.95 -1.21 14.41
N ALA A 124 -11.20 -1.65 13.18
CA ALA A 124 -12.28 -2.58 12.83
C ALA A 124 -11.81 -4.04 12.90
N ASP A 125 -10.57 -4.31 12.42
CA ASP A 125 -9.97 -5.65 12.44
C ASP A 125 -8.45 -5.62 12.51
N GLU A 126 -7.87 -6.72 13.00
CA GLU A 126 -6.43 -6.95 13.06
C GLU A 126 -6.16 -8.41 12.70
N VAL A 127 -5.30 -8.63 11.70
CA VAL A 127 -4.91 -9.98 11.27
C VAL A 127 -3.40 -10.08 11.26
N PHE A 128 -2.86 -11.01 12.05
CA PHE A 128 -1.44 -11.35 12.06
C PHE A 128 -1.18 -12.51 11.11
N HIS A 129 -0.29 -12.31 10.15
CA HIS A 129 0.18 -13.40 9.33
C HIS A 129 1.04 -14.36 10.15
N LYS A 130 0.93 -15.64 9.83
CA LYS A 130 1.73 -16.72 10.44
C LYS A 130 2.33 -17.55 9.33
N GLY A 131 3.53 -18.06 9.57
CA GLY A 131 4.25 -18.88 8.62
C GLY A 131 5.76 -18.68 8.72
N MET A 132 6.48 -19.48 7.98
CA MET A 132 7.92 -19.39 7.80
C MET A 132 8.19 -19.33 6.30
N GLY A 133 9.09 -18.46 5.89
CA GLY A 133 9.64 -18.42 4.55
C GLY A 133 10.88 -19.30 4.42
N SER A 134 11.88 -18.82 3.70
CA SER A 134 13.19 -19.45 3.55
C SER A 134 14.18 -18.91 4.59
N VAL A 135 15.46 -19.29 4.43
CA VAL A 135 16.56 -18.74 5.23
C VAL A 135 17.15 -17.44 4.63
N ALA A 136 16.63 -16.99 3.50
CA ALA A 136 17.06 -15.76 2.86
C ALA A 136 16.72 -14.54 3.72
N GLU A 137 17.57 -13.54 3.70
CA GLU A 137 17.30 -12.26 4.35
C GLU A 137 15.95 -11.70 3.88
N ARG A 138 15.16 -11.18 4.83
CA ARG A 138 13.80 -10.65 4.61
C ARG A 138 12.76 -11.68 4.16
N ASN A 139 13.09 -12.98 4.14
CA ASN A 139 12.19 -14.04 3.69
C ASN A 139 12.12 -15.21 4.69
N PHE A 140 12.16 -14.95 6.00
CA PHE A 140 12.15 -16.00 7.02
C PHE A 140 10.95 -15.94 7.98
N ARG A 141 10.23 -14.83 8.01
CA ARG A 141 9.02 -14.60 8.82
C ARG A 141 8.07 -13.65 8.08
N PRO A 142 6.80 -13.55 8.52
CA PRO A 142 5.84 -12.65 7.87
C PRO A 142 6.31 -11.20 7.83
N HIS A 143 6.16 -10.60 6.66
CA HIS A 143 6.39 -9.18 6.36
C HIS A 143 5.35 -8.69 5.35
N VAL A 144 4.21 -8.23 5.85
CA VAL A 144 3.15 -7.69 4.99
C VAL A 144 3.58 -6.32 4.47
N SER A 145 3.94 -6.26 3.19
CA SER A 145 4.51 -5.05 2.57
C SER A 145 3.50 -4.19 1.82
N ASN A 146 2.40 -4.80 1.40
CA ASN A 146 1.38 -4.13 0.60
C ASN A 146 0.03 -4.82 0.77
N THR A 147 -1.02 -4.02 0.76
CA THR A 147 -2.39 -4.50 0.56
C THR A 147 -3.03 -3.72 -0.57
N CYS A 148 -3.85 -4.38 -1.40
CA CYS A 148 -4.69 -3.70 -2.39
C CYS A 148 -6.02 -4.44 -2.52
N PHE A 149 -7.07 -3.70 -2.83
CA PHE A 149 -8.36 -4.29 -3.14
C PHE A 149 -8.41 -4.78 -4.59
N THR A 150 -9.15 -5.85 -4.84
CA THR A 150 -9.54 -6.23 -6.22
C THR A 150 -10.40 -5.13 -6.84
N PRO A 151 -10.51 -5.06 -8.18
CA PRO A 151 -11.28 -4.01 -8.86
C PRO A 151 -12.76 -3.91 -8.44
N ASP A 152 -13.34 -5.03 -8.00
CA ASP A 152 -14.70 -5.13 -7.44
C ASP A 152 -14.77 -4.89 -5.93
N GLU A 153 -13.61 -4.82 -5.27
CA GLU A 153 -13.45 -4.75 -3.80
C GLU A 153 -14.01 -5.96 -3.01
N ASP A 154 -14.28 -7.09 -3.68
CA ASP A 154 -14.69 -8.31 -3.00
C ASP A 154 -13.57 -8.90 -2.14
N LEU A 155 -12.32 -8.75 -2.62
CA LEU A 155 -11.14 -9.26 -1.92
C LEU A 155 -10.13 -8.15 -1.61
N LEU A 156 -9.48 -8.31 -0.46
CA LEU A 156 -8.23 -7.64 -0.13
C LEU A 156 -7.06 -8.60 -0.39
N CYS A 157 -6.16 -8.21 -1.28
CA CYS A 157 -4.93 -8.93 -1.56
C CYS A 157 -3.82 -8.39 -0.67
N ALA A 158 -3.14 -9.26 0.09
CA ALA A 158 -2.06 -8.89 0.99
C ALA A 158 -0.76 -9.59 0.59
N CYS A 159 0.20 -8.83 0.05
CA CYS A 159 1.53 -9.31 -0.28
C CYS A 159 2.36 -9.49 0.98
N ASP A 160 2.75 -10.72 1.24
CA ASP A 160 3.67 -11.06 2.34
C ASP A 160 5.00 -11.55 1.75
N LEU A 161 5.95 -10.63 1.65
CA LEU A 161 7.25 -10.92 1.07
C LEU A 161 8.09 -11.85 1.95
N GLY A 162 7.79 -11.91 3.24
CA GLY A 162 8.54 -12.71 4.19
C GLY A 162 8.24 -14.21 4.15
N ILE A 163 7.14 -14.61 3.54
CA ILE A 163 6.72 -16.02 3.46
C ILE A 163 6.29 -16.44 2.04
N ASP A 164 6.65 -15.64 1.02
CA ASP A 164 6.36 -15.90 -0.40
C ASP A 164 4.88 -16.16 -0.71
N GLN A 165 3.99 -15.37 -0.11
CA GLN A 165 2.55 -15.55 -0.26
C GLN A 165 1.85 -14.21 -0.56
N ILE A 166 0.78 -14.29 -1.32
CA ILE A 166 -0.24 -13.25 -1.39
C ILE A 166 -1.50 -13.86 -0.79
N LYS A 167 -1.93 -13.37 0.37
CA LYS A 167 -3.15 -13.84 1.01
C LYS A 167 -4.33 -13.02 0.53
N LEU A 168 -5.40 -13.70 0.18
CA LEU A 168 -6.64 -13.13 -0.30
C LEU A 168 -7.67 -13.20 0.82
N TYR A 169 -8.28 -12.08 1.16
CA TYR A 169 -9.28 -11.99 2.22
C TYR A 169 -10.59 -11.46 1.66
N GLU A 170 -11.71 -12.16 1.93
CA GLU A 170 -13.04 -11.57 1.82
C GLU A 170 -13.12 -10.34 2.74
N PHE A 171 -13.56 -9.20 2.19
CA PHE A 171 -13.70 -7.95 2.93
C PHE A 171 -15.18 -7.67 3.24
N ASN A 172 -15.51 -7.53 4.50
CA ASN A 172 -16.87 -7.17 4.89
C ASN A 172 -17.04 -5.65 4.92
N HIS A 173 -17.62 -5.07 3.88
CA HIS A 173 -17.82 -3.62 3.72
C HIS A 173 -18.65 -2.93 4.80
N ARG A 174 -19.40 -3.69 5.61
CA ARG A 174 -20.17 -3.13 6.72
C ARG A 174 -19.39 -3.07 8.02
N THR A 175 -18.52 -4.05 8.27
CA THR A 175 -17.84 -4.23 9.56
C THR A 175 -16.34 -4.05 9.49
N GLY A 176 -15.75 -3.99 8.30
CA GLY A 176 -14.30 -3.96 8.08
C GLY A 176 -13.59 -5.27 8.39
N LYS A 177 -14.32 -6.38 8.67
CA LYS A 177 -13.73 -7.66 9.03
C LYS A 177 -13.17 -8.39 7.82
N LEU A 178 -12.02 -9.04 8.05
CA LEU A 178 -11.30 -9.86 7.08
C LEU A 178 -11.53 -11.35 7.36
N LYS A 179 -11.80 -12.12 6.32
CA LYS A 179 -11.85 -13.58 6.39
C LYS A 179 -10.97 -14.16 5.30
N LEU A 180 -9.98 -14.98 5.67
CA LEU A 180 -9.10 -15.62 4.69
C LEU A 180 -9.93 -16.41 3.68
N PHE A 181 -9.75 -16.09 2.41
CA PHE A 181 -10.41 -16.74 1.27
C PHE A 181 -9.48 -17.75 0.60
N ASP A 182 -8.27 -17.31 0.19
CA ASP A 182 -7.32 -18.15 -0.54
C ASP A 182 -5.88 -17.62 -0.37
N ILE A 183 -4.91 -18.36 -0.89
CA ILE A 183 -3.48 -18.01 -0.85
C ILE A 183 -2.84 -18.27 -2.21
N ILE A 184 -2.36 -17.22 -2.86
CA ILE A 184 -1.47 -17.35 -4.01
C ILE A 184 -0.05 -17.58 -3.49
N ARG A 185 0.53 -18.73 -3.84
CA ARG A 185 1.91 -19.08 -3.48
C ARG A 185 2.84 -18.61 -4.58
N SER A 186 3.78 -17.75 -4.22
CA SER A 186 4.87 -17.33 -5.10
C SER A 186 6.02 -18.34 -5.08
N GLN A 187 6.93 -18.22 -6.04
CA GLN A 187 8.16 -19.00 -6.02
C GLN A 187 8.94 -18.72 -4.73
N GLN A 188 9.56 -19.76 -4.17
CA GLN A 188 10.40 -19.61 -2.97
C GLN A 188 11.48 -18.56 -3.17
N GLU A 189 11.69 -17.72 -2.15
CA GLU A 189 12.63 -16.60 -2.16
C GLU A 189 12.35 -15.53 -3.23
N SER A 190 11.11 -15.44 -3.71
CA SER A 190 10.74 -14.40 -4.66
C SER A 190 10.39 -13.07 -3.99
N ALA A 191 9.86 -13.13 -2.76
CA ALA A 191 9.43 -11.99 -1.99
C ALA A 191 8.43 -11.09 -2.73
N PRO A 192 7.16 -11.52 -2.91
CA PRO A 192 6.12 -10.70 -3.53
C PRO A 192 5.89 -9.46 -2.66
N ARG A 193 6.22 -8.27 -3.20
CA ARG A 193 6.30 -7.04 -2.42
C ARG A 193 5.11 -6.12 -2.61
N LYS A 194 4.68 -5.92 -3.85
CA LYS A 194 3.57 -5.03 -4.20
C LYS A 194 2.75 -5.61 -5.34
N MET A 195 1.44 -5.43 -5.24
CA MET A 195 0.47 -5.85 -6.25
C MET A 195 -0.36 -4.63 -6.65
N ILE A 196 -0.57 -4.47 -7.96
CA ILE A 196 -1.49 -3.49 -8.53
C ILE A 196 -2.35 -4.17 -9.60
N PHE A 197 -3.47 -3.55 -9.94
CA PHE A 197 -4.32 -3.99 -11.04
C PHE A 197 -4.19 -3.09 -12.25
N SER A 198 -4.42 -3.66 -13.46
CA SER A 198 -4.61 -2.86 -14.67
C SER A 198 -5.86 -1.97 -14.54
N GLU A 199 -5.91 -0.89 -15.30
CA GLU A 199 -7.03 0.05 -15.29
C GLU A 199 -8.36 -0.61 -15.67
N ASP A 200 -8.33 -1.59 -16.61
CA ASP A 200 -9.50 -2.36 -17.01
C ASP A 200 -9.87 -3.48 -16.02
N GLY A 201 -9.09 -3.66 -14.95
CA GLY A 201 -9.32 -4.63 -13.89
C GLY A 201 -9.08 -6.09 -14.27
N LYS A 202 -8.57 -6.39 -15.47
CA LYS A 202 -8.42 -7.76 -15.95
C LYS A 202 -7.10 -8.43 -15.58
N TYR A 203 -6.10 -7.66 -15.21
CA TYR A 203 -4.77 -8.15 -14.90
C TYR A 203 -4.28 -7.61 -13.56
N ALA A 204 -3.51 -8.44 -12.87
CA ALA A 204 -2.79 -8.05 -11.67
C ALA A 204 -1.29 -8.24 -11.90
N TYR A 205 -0.51 -7.26 -11.47
CA TYR A 205 0.94 -7.24 -11.57
C TYR A 205 1.54 -7.30 -10.17
N VAL A 206 2.44 -8.26 -9.96
CA VAL A 206 3.09 -8.46 -8.66
C VAL A 206 4.59 -8.36 -8.83
N VAL A 207 5.19 -7.31 -8.26
CA VAL A 207 6.64 -7.17 -8.22
C VAL A 207 7.22 -8.07 -7.13
N CYS A 208 8.24 -8.85 -7.50
CA CYS A 208 8.94 -9.76 -6.62
C CYS A 208 10.36 -9.22 -6.33
N GLU A 209 10.59 -8.80 -5.06
CA GLU A 209 11.77 -8.04 -4.64
C GLU A 209 13.07 -8.80 -4.85
N LEU A 210 13.17 -10.04 -4.33
CA LEU A 210 14.44 -10.79 -4.27
C LEU A 210 14.81 -11.46 -5.60
N LYS A 211 13.85 -11.74 -6.46
CA LYS A 211 14.09 -12.38 -7.78
C LYS A 211 14.07 -11.37 -8.93
N ASN A 212 13.75 -10.10 -8.66
CA ASN A 212 13.75 -9.03 -9.67
C ASN A 212 12.91 -9.36 -10.90
N TYR A 213 11.68 -9.80 -10.68
CA TYR A 213 10.71 -10.02 -11.75
C TYR A 213 9.30 -9.55 -11.36
N ILE A 214 8.45 -9.43 -12.35
CA ILE A 214 7.03 -9.17 -12.20
C ILE A 214 6.28 -10.43 -12.63
N ASN A 215 5.42 -10.94 -11.76
CA ASN A 215 4.40 -11.93 -12.11
C ASN A 215 3.16 -11.20 -12.60
N VAL A 216 2.62 -11.63 -13.73
CA VAL A 216 1.36 -11.14 -14.28
C VAL A 216 0.32 -12.24 -14.13
N TYR A 217 -0.82 -11.87 -13.53
CA TYR A 217 -1.97 -12.72 -13.36
C TYR A 217 -3.14 -12.18 -14.18
N SER A 218 -3.91 -13.03 -14.86
CA SER A 218 -5.27 -12.68 -15.23
C SER A 218 -6.15 -12.71 -13.99
N TYR A 219 -7.11 -11.81 -13.92
CA TYR A 219 -8.10 -11.74 -12.84
C TYR A 219 -9.50 -11.92 -13.41
N ASP A 220 -10.22 -12.91 -12.89
CA ASP A 220 -11.61 -13.19 -13.22
C ASP A 220 -12.38 -13.52 -11.92
N LYS A 221 -13.22 -12.60 -11.48
CA LYS A 221 -13.98 -12.75 -10.24
C LYS A 221 -15.02 -13.89 -10.30
N ASP A 222 -15.50 -14.21 -11.48
CA ASP A 222 -16.58 -15.18 -11.71
C ASP A 222 -16.03 -16.58 -12.06
N SER A 223 -14.70 -16.77 -12.03
CA SER A 223 -14.06 -18.06 -12.33
C SER A 223 -14.39 -19.13 -11.28
N ASP A 224 -14.88 -20.26 -11.73
CA ASP A 224 -15.18 -21.44 -10.90
C ASP A 224 -13.94 -22.16 -10.34
N LYS A 225 -12.75 -21.86 -10.88
CA LYS A 225 -11.49 -22.54 -10.52
C LYS A 225 -10.63 -21.67 -9.61
N THR A 226 -10.15 -20.57 -10.14
CA THR A 226 -9.32 -19.60 -9.41
C THR A 226 -9.56 -18.21 -9.97
N ARG A 227 -9.62 -17.22 -9.09
CA ARG A 227 -9.77 -15.81 -9.53
C ARG A 227 -8.48 -15.26 -10.13
N PHE A 228 -7.33 -15.88 -9.85
CA PHE A 228 -6.01 -15.46 -10.33
C PHE A 228 -5.29 -16.60 -11.03
N GLU A 229 -4.96 -16.43 -12.29
CA GLU A 229 -4.15 -17.36 -13.07
C GLU A 229 -2.86 -16.66 -13.51
N MET A 230 -1.70 -17.24 -13.16
CA MET A 230 -0.42 -16.67 -13.58
C MET A 230 -0.21 -16.92 -15.08
N ILE A 231 -0.13 -15.85 -15.86
CA ILE A 231 0.00 -15.91 -17.32
C ILE A 231 1.38 -15.50 -17.82
N GLN A 232 2.16 -14.74 -17.03
CA GLN A 232 3.47 -14.27 -17.47
C GLN A 232 4.39 -14.01 -16.27
N ASN A 233 5.71 -14.13 -16.51
CA ASN A 233 6.77 -13.71 -15.61
C ASN A 233 7.80 -12.91 -16.42
N ILE A 234 8.12 -11.69 -15.97
CA ILE A 234 8.98 -10.74 -16.68
C ILE A 234 10.10 -10.29 -15.74
N PHE A 235 11.36 -10.49 -16.13
CA PHE A 235 12.49 -9.95 -15.39
C PHE A 235 12.56 -8.44 -15.50
N THR A 236 12.79 -7.76 -14.38
CA THR A 236 12.97 -6.30 -14.30
C THR A 236 14.42 -5.86 -14.54
N VAL A 237 15.34 -6.82 -14.54
CA VAL A 237 16.77 -6.62 -14.81
C VAL A 237 17.20 -7.44 -16.00
N ARG A 238 18.30 -7.03 -16.64
CA ARG A 238 18.88 -7.81 -17.75
C ARG A 238 19.40 -9.15 -17.24
N ARG A 239 19.38 -10.20 -18.08
CA ARG A 239 19.85 -11.54 -17.72
C ARG A 239 21.33 -11.61 -17.33
N ASP A 240 22.14 -10.65 -17.80
CA ASP A 240 23.56 -10.52 -17.49
C ASP A 240 23.85 -9.61 -16.28
N HIS A 241 22.81 -9.15 -15.60
CA HIS A 241 22.94 -8.32 -14.39
C HIS A 241 23.61 -9.10 -13.25
N LYS A 242 24.70 -8.56 -12.70
CA LYS A 242 25.53 -9.23 -11.69
C LYS A 242 25.52 -8.54 -10.33
N SER A 243 24.97 -7.33 -10.22
CA SER A 243 24.92 -6.61 -8.94
C SER A 243 23.69 -7.00 -8.15
N ASN A 244 23.74 -6.82 -6.83
CA ASN A 244 22.56 -6.95 -5.99
C ASN A 244 21.54 -5.87 -6.37
N SER A 245 20.31 -6.28 -6.58
CA SER A 245 19.19 -5.39 -6.85
C SER A 245 17.94 -5.91 -6.18
N ALA A 246 17.01 -5.02 -5.91
CA ALA A 246 15.73 -5.33 -5.29
C ALA A 246 14.64 -4.51 -5.98
N ALA A 247 13.72 -5.19 -6.67
CA ALA A 247 12.59 -4.54 -7.29
C ALA A 247 11.59 -4.09 -6.20
N SER A 248 11.32 -2.78 -6.11
CA SER A 248 10.60 -2.24 -4.95
C SER A 248 9.19 -1.76 -5.21
N ASP A 249 8.91 -1.28 -6.41
CA ASP A 249 7.60 -0.69 -6.75
C ASP A 249 7.21 -0.93 -8.22
N ILE A 250 5.91 -0.78 -8.50
CA ILE A 250 5.30 -0.95 -9.81
C ILE A 250 4.08 -0.03 -9.96
#